data_dd8d2cae5033856c299f7b00d083c2c8
#
_entry.id   dd8d2cae5033856c299f7b00d083c2c8
#
_cell.length_a   1.000
_cell.length_b   1.000
_cell.length_c   1.000
_cell.angle_alpha   90.00
_cell.angle_beta   90.00
_cell.angle_gamma   90.00
#
_symmetry.space_group_name_H-M   'P 1'
#
loop_
_entity.id
_entity.type
_entity.pdbx_description
1 polymer ?
#
loop_
_entity_poly.entity_id
_entity_poly.type
_entity_poly.pdbx_seq_one_letter_code
_entity_poly.pdbx_strand_id
1 'polypeptide(L)'
;MGTLLNYQQLSFVHRYAMRDISRSYKKLWVISTTLFISLLLLSLTFSIKQSMNEEIQANSKELLGGDIQINSGIEPLSTNTLEKLAQLGQISEMIELGTMLTKQGDTPVFTQLRVVDSQYPLYGVMQTTPKDAAQKLFLSEAKPIVLINENIQNQLQLNVGDDVTIMGQNFAVGGVISSVPDIAQSAVFGEFAIINKAQFDKFNLKTGGSFLHHHYRLKISPDKTTEGIINQIEIIFADDKSVETRLPKDSGQSLRSAIDNFSNFLNLVAVSAMIIAGIGISNTLLSFVNQRNISIAVKKSLGFSSKVIQLIYFYEIILILIVTSILAYFIGVLSPILANSLIPQAYGIELQPTFSFLSYLNIVFIGLLVVLIFSIPSLYSISSIKAVALFRNTFQPVSLHFSNKNIFYLVILIAVLVCYFVLQTQQQFFTLVYFFAFFATIFIFYGVSRLLIFFLKRSFSFSNNSYKIAYRNIVAKKSLAPIMTISLGIGLTLLLTISFVANNLKTEISQSIPSI
;
A
#
# COMPACT_ATOMS: atom_id res chain seq x y z
N MET A 1 -36.08 3.05 -23.22
CA MET A 1 -35.96 4.32 -23.92
C MET A 1 -35.82 5.42 -22.87
N GLY A 2 -34.60 5.90 -22.63
CA GLY A 2 -34.32 6.98 -21.71
C GLY A 2 -34.63 8.31 -22.39
N THR A 3 -35.62 9.02 -21.86
CA THR A 3 -35.79 10.44 -22.18
C THR A 3 -34.53 11.17 -21.71
N LEU A 4 -33.75 11.65 -22.68
CA LEU A 4 -32.66 12.59 -22.45
C LEU A 4 -33.20 13.74 -21.59
N LEU A 5 -32.62 13.94 -20.42
CA LEU A 5 -33.00 15.03 -19.52
C LEU A 5 -32.81 16.35 -20.28
N ASN A 6 -33.89 17.10 -20.39
CA ASN A 6 -33.88 18.39 -21.07
C ASN A 6 -32.93 19.33 -20.27
N TYR A 7 -32.11 20.14 -20.94
CA TYR A 7 -31.14 21.08 -20.31
C TYR A 7 -31.77 21.93 -19.20
N GLN A 8 -33.05 22.31 -19.37
CA GLN A 8 -33.84 23.02 -18.36
C GLN A 8 -34.06 22.19 -17.07
N GLN A 9 -34.21 20.87 -17.17
CA GLN A 9 -34.38 19.99 -16.01
C GLN A 9 -33.03 19.84 -15.23
N LEU A 10 -31.90 19.76 -15.94
CA LEU A 10 -30.58 19.70 -15.33
C LEU A 10 -30.23 21.01 -14.58
N SER A 11 -30.52 22.17 -15.18
CA SER A 11 -30.27 23.46 -14.52
C SER A 11 -31.16 23.67 -13.27
N PHE A 12 -32.39 23.15 -13.33
CA PHE A 12 -33.30 23.15 -12.16
C PHE A 12 -32.78 22.24 -11.06
N VAL A 13 -32.36 20.99 -11.38
CA VAL A 13 -31.80 20.05 -10.43
C VAL A 13 -30.57 20.64 -9.75
N HIS A 14 -29.66 21.25 -10.52
CA HIS A 14 -28.46 21.89 -9.99
C HIS A 14 -28.79 23.01 -8.99
N ARG A 15 -29.62 23.98 -9.38
CA ARG A 15 -29.99 25.10 -8.50
C ARG A 15 -30.72 24.63 -7.23
N TYR A 16 -31.56 23.63 -7.38
CA TYR A 16 -32.30 23.08 -6.24
C TYR A 16 -31.37 22.33 -5.29
N ALA A 17 -30.47 21.47 -5.78
CA ALA A 17 -29.50 20.72 -4.98
C ALA A 17 -28.56 21.66 -4.22
N MET A 18 -28.00 22.68 -4.87
CA MET A 18 -27.13 23.68 -4.20
C MET A 18 -27.85 24.39 -3.05
N ARG A 19 -29.12 24.76 -3.26
CA ARG A 19 -29.92 25.41 -2.19
C ARG A 19 -30.27 24.44 -1.05
N ASP A 20 -30.45 23.17 -1.36
CA ASP A 20 -30.78 22.15 -0.37
C ASP A 20 -29.54 21.76 0.47
N ILE A 21 -28.35 21.64 -0.15
CA ILE A 21 -27.07 21.44 0.53
C ILE A 21 -26.82 22.57 1.54
N SER A 22 -26.96 23.84 1.12
CA SER A 22 -26.71 24.98 1.99
C SER A 22 -27.63 25.02 3.23
N ARG A 23 -28.86 24.52 3.10
CA ARG A 23 -29.83 24.44 4.21
C ARG A 23 -29.68 23.19 5.09
N SER A 24 -29.04 22.15 4.58
CA SER A 24 -29.00 20.82 5.20
C SER A 24 -27.59 20.37 5.54
N TYR A 25 -26.57 21.24 5.48
CA TYR A 25 -25.14 20.91 5.67
C TYR A 25 -24.87 20.11 6.95
N LYS A 26 -25.56 20.45 8.07
CA LYS A 26 -25.42 19.71 9.35
C LYS A 26 -25.84 18.24 9.26
N LYS A 27 -26.74 17.87 8.35
CA LYS A 27 -27.21 16.49 8.16
C LYS A 27 -26.34 15.72 7.18
N LEU A 28 -25.72 16.42 6.23
CA LEU A 28 -24.83 15.86 5.23
C LEU A 28 -23.40 15.66 5.75
N TRP A 29 -23.07 16.25 6.90
CA TRP A 29 -21.74 16.15 7.54
C TRP A 29 -21.28 14.69 7.68
N VAL A 30 -22.15 13.79 8.17
CA VAL A 30 -21.79 12.36 8.36
C VAL A 30 -21.42 11.70 7.04
N ILE A 31 -22.16 11.97 5.96
CA ILE A 31 -21.84 11.46 4.63
C ILE A 31 -20.49 12.02 4.14
N SER A 32 -20.31 13.33 4.33
CA SER A 32 -19.07 14.00 3.89
C SER A 32 -17.84 13.48 4.63
N THR A 33 -17.91 13.29 5.96
CA THR A 33 -16.78 12.79 6.75
C THR A 33 -16.46 11.33 6.45
N THR A 34 -17.46 10.48 6.30
CA THR A 34 -17.23 9.06 5.95
C THR A 34 -16.64 8.90 4.56
N LEU A 35 -17.13 9.64 3.57
CA LEU A 35 -16.54 9.69 2.22
C LEU A 35 -15.12 10.23 2.24
N PHE A 36 -14.91 11.34 2.95
CA PHE A 36 -13.59 11.97 3.05
C PHE A 36 -12.55 11.02 3.62
N ILE A 37 -12.82 10.38 4.78
CA ILE A 37 -11.87 9.47 5.42
C ILE A 37 -11.55 8.28 4.51
N SER A 38 -12.55 7.70 3.85
CA SER A 38 -12.36 6.56 2.98
C SER A 38 -11.56 6.90 1.72
N LEU A 39 -11.86 8.04 1.09
CA LEU A 39 -11.11 8.54 -0.07
C LEU A 39 -9.70 8.98 0.32
N LEU A 40 -9.52 9.50 1.53
CA LEU A 40 -8.21 9.87 2.07
C LEU A 40 -7.31 8.64 2.20
N LEU A 41 -7.80 7.55 2.83
CA LEU A 41 -7.04 6.30 2.94
C LEU A 41 -6.62 5.77 1.56
N LEU A 42 -7.53 5.80 0.60
CA LEU A 42 -7.22 5.39 -0.77
C LEU A 42 -6.16 6.30 -1.40
N SER A 43 -6.29 7.61 -1.22
CA SER A 43 -5.35 8.60 -1.75
C SER A 43 -3.95 8.46 -1.13
N LEU A 44 -3.85 8.25 0.19
CA LEU A 44 -2.59 7.99 0.89
C LEU A 44 -1.86 6.79 0.27
N THR A 45 -2.59 5.68 0.06
CA THR A 45 -2.02 4.46 -0.51
C THR A 45 -1.52 4.66 -1.94
N PHE A 46 -2.33 5.29 -2.79
CA PHE A 46 -1.94 5.56 -4.18
C PHE A 46 -0.75 6.51 -4.27
N SER A 47 -0.71 7.55 -3.44
CA SER A 47 0.37 8.53 -3.45
C SER A 47 1.70 7.92 -3.00
N ILE A 48 1.71 7.15 -1.91
CA ILE A 48 2.93 6.47 -1.44
C ILE A 48 3.44 5.50 -2.50
N LYS A 49 2.56 4.66 -3.06
CA LYS A 49 2.94 3.71 -4.13
C LYS A 49 3.54 4.43 -5.34
N GLN A 50 2.94 5.52 -5.76
CA GLN A 50 3.41 6.27 -6.92
C GLN A 50 4.77 6.91 -6.64
N SER A 51 4.94 7.62 -5.51
CA SER A 51 6.22 8.20 -5.10
C SER A 51 7.33 7.15 -5.04
N MET A 52 7.05 5.99 -4.45
CA MET A 52 8.04 4.91 -4.37
C MET A 52 8.43 4.38 -5.74
N ASN A 53 7.46 4.20 -6.65
CA ASN A 53 7.76 3.74 -8.01
C ASN A 53 8.57 4.77 -8.81
N GLU A 54 8.26 6.05 -8.67
CA GLU A 54 9.00 7.12 -9.34
C GLU A 54 10.44 7.21 -8.80
N GLU A 55 10.63 7.13 -7.50
CA GLU A 55 11.94 7.14 -6.85
C GLU A 55 12.79 5.95 -7.28
N ILE A 56 12.23 4.73 -7.28
CA ILE A 56 12.92 3.53 -7.76
C ILE A 56 13.32 3.66 -9.24
N GLN A 57 12.45 4.26 -10.08
CA GLN A 57 12.77 4.47 -11.47
C GLN A 57 13.85 5.52 -11.68
N ALA A 58 13.77 6.64 -10.96
CA ALA A 58 14.75 7.72 -11.05
C ALA A 58 16.15 7.26 -10.61
N ASN A 59 16.22 6.48 -9.52
CA ASN A 59 17.48 6.03 -8.93
C ASN A 59 17.84 4.58 -9.29
N SER A 60 17.24 4.05 -10.36
CA SER A 60 17.41 2.62 -10.74
C SER A 60 18.86 2.21 -10.99
N LYS A 61 19.69 3.11 -11.55
CA LYS A 61 21.12 2.88 -11.75
C LYS A 61 21.92 2.88 -10.46
N GLU A 62 21.56 3.77 -9.54
CA GLU A 62 22.16 3.85 -8.23
C GLU A 62 21.76 2.63 -7.39
N LEU A 63 20.48 2.25 -7.41
CA LEU A 63 19.96 1.06 -6.71
C LEU A 63 20.59 -0.24 -7.23
N LEU A 64 20.92 -0.33 -8.52
CA LEU A 64 21.66 -1.46 -9.10
C LEU A 64 23.16 -1.38 -8.79
N GLY A 65 23.67 -0.17 -8.58
CA GLY A 65 25.09 0.13 -8.46
C GLY A 65 25.83 0.14 -9.81
N GLY A 66 25.12 0.12 -10.94
CA GLY A 66 25.68 0.07 -12.30
C GLY A 66 24.63 0.28 -13.39
N ASP A 67 25.08 0.39 -14.65
CA ASP A 67 24.20 0.31 -15.82
C ASP A 67 23.82 -1.15 -16.14
N ILE A 68 24.68 -2.09 -15.79
CA ILE A 68 24.44 -3.52 -15.90
C ILE A 68 25.12 -4.21 -14.73
N GLN A 69 24.44 -5.18 -14.13
CA GLN A 69 25.01 -6.08 -13.14
C GLN A 69 25.07 -7.49 -13.70
N ILE A 70 26.19 -8.16 -13.46
CA ILE A 70 26.48 -9.53 -13.87
C ILE A 70 26.74 -10.33 -12.59
N ASN A 71 25.93 -11.34 -12.34
CA ASN A 71 26.07 -12.26 -11.20
C ASN A 71 26.64 -13.57 -11.72
N SER A 72 27.85 -13.93 -11.33
CA SER A 72 28.49 -15.19 -11.72
C SER A 72 28.31 -16.32 -10.69
N GLY A 73 27.55 -16.06 -9.63
CA GLY A 73 27.35 -17.05 -8.56
C GLY A 73 28.61 -17.25 -7.71
N ILE A 74 28.96 -18.50 -7.47
CA ILE A 74 30.07 -18.87 -6.56
C ILE A 74 31.43 -18.74 -7.24
N GLU A 75 31.51 -18.90 -8.56
CA GLU A 75 32.75 -18.84 -9.31
C GLU A 75 33.03 -17.43 -9.84
N PRO A 76 34.23 -16.89 -9.65
CA PRO A 76 34.61 -15.60 -10.23
C PRO A 76 34.70 -15.70 -11.75
N LEU A 77 34.42 -14.59 -12.44
CA LEU A 77 34.60 -14.51 -13.87
C LEU A 77 36.08 -14.69 -14.27
N SER A 78 36.33 -15.34 -15.43
CA SER A 78 37.68 -15.52 -15.93
C SER A 78 38.33 -14.17 -16.26
N THR A 79 39.68 -14.09 -16.16
CA THR A 79 40.44 -12.87 -16.51
C THR A 79 40.16 -12.40 -17.93
N ASN A 80 40.02 -13.33 -18.87
CA ASN A 80 39.67 -13.01 -20.26
C ASN A 80 38.28 -12.38 -20.41
N THR A 81 37.31 -12.87 -19.62
CA THR A 81 35.96 -12.30 -19.59
C THR A 81 35.98 -10.89 -18.98
N LEU A 82 36.72 -10.70 -17.90
CA LEU A 82 36.86 -9.37 -17.25
C LEU A 82 37.53 -8.36 -18.19
N GLU A 83 38.53 -8.76 -18.96
CA GLU A 83 39.18 -7.90 -19.96
C GLU A 83 38.20 -7.48 -21.07
N LYS A 84 37.36 -8.41 -21.56
CA LYS A 84 36.33 -8.09 -22.55
C LYS A 84 35.28 -7.12 -21.97
N LEU A 85 34.85 -7.32 -20.74
CA LEU A 85 33.92 -6.43 -20.08
C LEU A 85 34.53 -5.05 -19.81
N ALA A 86 35.84 -4.97 -19.46
CA ALA A 86 36.55 -3.72 -19.23
C ALA A 86 36.62 -2.84 -20.49
N GLN A 87 36.56 -3.45 -21.71
CA GLN A 87 36.46 -2.71 -22.97
C GLN A 87 35.08 -2.04 -23.14
N LEU A 88 34.07 -2.51 -22.46
CA LEU A 88 32.70 -1.98 -22.54
C LEU A 88 32.48 -0.78 -21.63
N GLY A 89 33.21 -0.70 -20.52
CA GLY A 89 33.09 0.37 -19.53
C GLY A 89 33.91 0.13 -18.28
N GLN A 90 33.61 0.91 -17.24
CA GLN A 90 34.22 0.77 -15.93
C GLN A 90 33.57 -0.37 -15.15
N ILE A 91 34.36 -1.29 -14.57
CA ILE A 91 33.86 -2.44 -13.82
C ILE A 91 34.22 -2.29 -12.36
N SER A 92 33.30 -2.66 -11.48
CA SER A 92 33.54 -2.86 -10.04
C SER A 92 33.09 -4.27 -9.65
N GLU A 93 33.92 -4.98 -8.90
CA GLU A 93 33.60 -6.28 -8.32
C GLU A 93 33.20 -6.15 -6.85
N MET A 94 32.10 -6.81 -6.51
CA MET A 94 31.68 -6.98 -5.11
C MET A 94 31.48 -8.46 -4.83
N ILE A 95 32.05 -8.95 -3.72
CA ILE A 95 31.84 -10.31 -3.23
C ILE A 95 30.96 -10.23 -1.97
N GLU A 96 29.89 -11.01 -1.95
CA GLU A 96 29.02 -11.13 -0.78
C GLU A 96 29.14 -12.52 -0.14
N LEU A 97 29.21 -12.54 1.19
CA LEU A 97 29.23 -13.78 1.98
C LEU A 97 28.62 -13.57 3.35
N GLY A 98 27.95 -14.61 3.87
CA GLY A 98 27.51 -14.65 5.26
C GLY A 98 28.65 -15.05 6.19
N THR A 99 28.85 -14.29 7.26
CA THR A 99 29.89 -14.57 8.28
C THR A 99 29.44 -14.12 9.67
N MET A 100 30.25 -14.46 10.67
CA MET A 100 30.06 -13.99 12.04
C MET A 100 31.03 -12.84 12.33
N LEU A 101 30.50 -11.74 12.87
CA LEU A 101 31.25 -10.62 13.42
C LEU A 101 31.18 -10.67 14.94
N THR A 102 32.33 -10.63 15.60
CA THR A 102 32.44 -10.78 17.06
C THR A 102 33.24 -9.63 17.64
N LYS A 103 32.77 -9.05 18.72
CA LYS A 103 33.57 -8.23 19.65
C LYS A 103 34.11 -9.13 20.73
N GLN A 104 35.34 -8.91 21.16
CA GLN A 104 35.97 -9.76 22.16
C GLN A 104 35.16 -9.82 23.47
N GLY A 105 34.66 -11.01 23.81
CA GLY A 105 33.83 -11.25 24.99
C GLY A 105 32.31 -11.21 24.77
N ASP A 106 31.84 -10.84 23.57
CA ASP A 106 30.42 -10.76 23.24
C ASP A 106 29.93 -11.95 22.36
N THR A 107 28.63 -12.09 22.28
CA THR A 107 28.00 -13.07 21.37
C THR A 107 28.22 -12.69 19.91
N PRO A 108 28.58 -13.65 19.03
CA PRO A 108 28.73 -13.38 17.60
C PRO A 108 27.43 -12.89 16.96
N VAL A 109 27.56 -11.92 16.06
CA VAL A 109 26.44 -11.43 15.24
C VAL A 109 26.59 -11.94 13.82
N PHE A 110 25.56 -12.60 13.29
CA PHE A 110 25.54 -12.97 11.88
C PHE A 110 25.50 -11.71 11.02
N THR A 111 26.44 -11.60 10.08
CA THR A 111 26.66 -10.39 9.30
C THR A 111 26.87 -10.75 7.85
N GLN A 112 26.21 -10.06 6.95
CA GLN A 112 26.49 -10.12 5.53
C GLN A 112 27.73 -9.27 5.23
N LEU A 113 28.87 -9.94 4.95
CA LEU A 113 30.10 -9.25 4.61
C LEU A 113 30.13 -8.94 3.13
N ARG A 114 30.37 -7.67 2.80
CA ARG A 114 30.57 -7.16 1.47
C ARG A 114 32.04 -6.80 1.28
N VAL A 115 32.63 -7.43 0.31
CA VAL A 115 34.02 -7.17 -0.08
C VAL A 115 33.98 -6.35 -1.36
N VAL A 116 34.48 -5.11 -1.32
CA VAL A 116 34.40 -4.17 -2.42
C VAL A 116 35.78 -3.78 -2.93
N ASP A 117 35.87 -3.53 -4.23
CA ASP A 117 37.10 -3.04 -4.87
C ASP A 117 37.21 -1.50 -4.80
N SER A 118 38.33 -0.96 -5.28
CA SER A 118 38.61 0.47 -5.25
C SER A 118 37.75 1.30 -6.22
N GLN A 119 36.97 0.66 -7.10
CA GLN A 119 36.07 1.32 -8.04
C GLN A 119 34.66 1.51 -7.44
N TYR A 120 34.39 0.85 -6.33
CA TYR A 120 33.11 0.94 -5.64
C TYR A 120 32.95 2.26 -4.86
N PRO A 121 31.77 2.91 -4.93
CA PRO A 121 30.62 2.63 -5.79
C PRO A 121 30.74 3.32 -7.17
N LEU A 122 30.22 2.68 -8.25
CA LEU A 122 30.21 3.28 -9.60
C LEU A 122 29.16 4.38 -9.74
N TYR A 123 28.08 4.32 -8.98
CA TYR A 123 26.99 5.30 -8.90
C TYR A 123 26.68 5.60 -7.44
N GLY A 124 26.29 6.85 -7.15
CA GLY A 124 25.97 7.29 -5.80
C GLY A 124 27.20 7.49 -4.93
N VAL A 125 26.96 7.69 -3.63
CA VAL A 125 28.00 7.92 -2.61
C VAL A 125 27.66 7.16 -1.35
N MET A 126 28.63 6.44 -0.80
CA MET A 126 28.49 5.81 0.52
C MET A 126 28.56 6.88 1.61
N GLN A 127 27.51 7.00 2.42
CA GLN A 127 27.47 7.91 3.55
C GLN A 127 27.92 7.21 4.82
N THR A 128 28.90 7.77 5.51
CA THR A 128 29.49 7.18 6.73
C THR A 128 29.68 8.23 7.83
N THR A 129 29.74 7.75 9.05
CA THR A 129 30.13 8.53 10.23
C THR A 129 31.38 7.89 10.85
N PRO A 130 32.56 8.58 10.85
CA PRO A 130 32.85 9.89 10.27
C PRO A 130 32.80 9.90 8.72
N LYS A 131 32.64 11.08 8.11
CA LYS A 131 32.45 11.23 6.64
C LYS A 131 33.64 10.74 5.79
N ASP A 132 34.83 10.71 6.35
CA ASP A 132 36.07 10.25 5.70
C ASP A 132 36.29 8.73 5.80
N ALA A 133 35.45 8.01 6.56
CA ALA A 133 35.61 6.57 6.77
C ALA A 133 35.48 5.78 5.44
N ALA A 134 34.60 6.20 4.53
CA ALA A 134 34.47 5.59 3.20
C ALA A 134 35.78 5.68 2.39
N GLN A 135 36.49 6.81 2.46
CA GLN A 135 37.77 7.00 1.78
C GLN A 135 38.90 6.20 2.45
N LYS A 136 38.92 6.17 3.78
CA LYS A 136 39.90 5.41 4.56
C LYS A 136 39.85 3.91 4.30
N LEU A 137 38.65 3.37 3.94
CA LEU A 137 38.52 1.95 3.58
C LEU A 137 39.48 1.53 2.45
N PHE A 138 39.75 2.42 1.50
CA PHE A 138 40.62 2.14 0.34
C PHE A 138 42.07 2.59 0.53
N LEU A 139 42.39 3.26 1.62
CA LEU A 139 43.77 3.62 1.94
C LEU A 139 44.51 2.41 2.53
N SER A 140 45.79 2.26 2.15
CA SER A 140 46.63 1.19 2.67
C SER A 140 47.13 1.56 4.07
N GLU A 141 46.28 1.41 5.08
CA GLU A 141 46.63 1.64 6.48
C GLU A 141 47.30 0.40 7.11
N ALA A 142 48.08 0.61 8.18
CA ALA A 142 48.76 -0.46 8.89
C ALA A 142 47.80 -1.46 9.55
N LYS A 143 46.56 -1.02 9.87
CA LYS A 143 45.52 -1.84 10.48
C LYS A 143 44.33 -1.98 9.52
N PRO A 144 43.82 -3.21 9.27
CA PRO A 144 42.65 -3.40 8.43
C PRO A 144 41.41 -2.81 9.10
N ILE A 145 40.56 -2.15 8.31
CA ILE A 145 39.34 -1.52 8.81
C ILE A 145 38.10 -2.15 8.22
N VAL A 146 37.01 -2.13 8.96
CA VAL A 146 35.70 -2.54 8.55
C VAL A 146 34.71 -1.40 8.77
N LEU A 147 33.82 -1.20 7.84
CA LEU A 147 32.65 -0.32 8.03
C LEU A 147 31.45 -1.20 8.40
N ILE A 148 30.71 -0.81 9.42
CA ILE A 148 29.55 -1.55 9.95
C ILE A 148 28.29 -0.71 9.81
N ASN A 149 27.13 -1.34 9.70
CA ASN A 149 25.86 -0.62 9.72
C ASN A 149 25.42 -0.27 11.17
N GLU A 150 24.43 0.62 11.30
CA GLU A 150 23.92 1.06 12.61
C GLU A 150 23.35 -0.10 13.44
N ASN A 151 22.81 -1.14 12.82
CA ASN A 151 22.28 -2.30 13.54
C ASN A 151 23.38 -3.05 14.29
N ILE A 152 24.51 -3.35 13.62
CA ILE A 152 25.67 -3.98 14.25
C ILE A 152 26.24 -3.07 15.36
N GLN A 153 26.34 -1.75 15.09
CA GLN A 153 26.79 -0.79 16.08
C GLN A 153 25.95 -0.86 17.36
N ASN A 154 24.63 -0.83 17.23
CA ASN A 154 23.71 -0.82 18.37
C ASN A 154 23.70 -2.17 19.11
N GLN A 155 23.78 -3.28 18.39
CA GLN A 155 23.71 -4.63 18.96
C GLN A 155 24.95 -4.99 19.77
N LEU A 156 26.16 -4.62 19.28
CA LEU A 156 27.43 -4.88 19.93
C LEU A 156 28.01 -3.65 20.69
N GLN A 157 27.27 -2.55 20.75
CA GLN A 157 27.69 -1.28 21.36
C GLN A 157 29.11 -0.87 20.94
N LEU A 158 29.35 -0.87 19.61
CA LEU A 158 30.63 -0.57 19.01
C LEU A 158 30.85 0.93 18.81
N ASN A 159 32.07 1.38 19.05
CA ASN A 159 32.55 2.71 18.73
C ASN A 159 33.59 2.65 17.60
N VAL A 160 33.73 3.77 16.90
CA VAL A 160 34.79 3.90 15.89
C VAL A 160 36.16 3.74 16.58
N GLY A 161 36.96 2.81 16.06
CA GLY A 161 38.25 2.43 16.61
C GLY A 161 38.25 1.14 17.43
N ASP A 162 37.06 0.61 17.80
CA ASP A 162 36.97 -0.69 18.48
C ASP A 162 37.45 -1.84 17.57
N ASP A 163 37.98 -2.89 18.17
CA ASP A 163 38.41 -4.09 17.45
C ASP A 163 37.27 -5.12 17.37
N VAL A 164 37.09 -5.67 16.18
CA VAL A 164 36.15 -6.76 15.90
C VAL A 164 36.86 -7.87 15.13
N THR A 165 36.42 -9.10 15.34
CA THR A 165 36.95 -10.28 14.66
C THR A 165 35.97 -10.74 13.60
N ILE A 166 36.45 -10.89 12.36
CA ILE A 166 35.71 -11.42 11.20
C ILE A 166 36.55 -12.57 10.62
N MET A 167 35.98 -13.76 10.51
CA MET A 167 36.63 -14.96 9.95
C MET A 167 38.03 -15.22 10.62
N GLY A 168 38.15 -14.94 11.90
CA GLY A 168 39.39 -15.14 12.67
C GLY A 168 40.43 -14.04 12.51
N GLN A 169 40.17 -12.96 11.77
CA GLN A 169 41.02 -11.81 11.59
C GLN A 169 40.47 -10.58 12.31
N ASN A 170 41.37 -9.77 12.88
CA ASN A 170 40.99 -8.57 13.61
C ASN A 170 40.96 -7.35 12.71
N PHE A 171 39.84 -6.65 12.75
CA PHE A 171 39.59 -5.39 12.03
C PHE A 171 39.28 -4.28 13.05
N ALA A 172 39.70 -3.07 12.75
CA ALA A 172 39.22 -1.91 13.49
C ALA A 172 37.95 -1.36 12.86
N VAL A 173 36.98 -0.96 13.65
CA VAL A 173 35.79 -0.27 13.18
C VAL A 173 36.20 1.10 12.66
N GLY A 174 36.23 1.27 11.33
CA GLY A 174 36.62 2.53 10.68
C GLY A 174 35.51 3.57 10.65
N GLY A 175 34.28 3.13 10.74
CA GLY A 175 33.11 4.00 10.72
C GLY A 175 31.80 3.24 10.64
N VAL A 176 30.71 3.99 10.83
CA VAL A 176 29.34 3.49 10.74
C VAL A 176 28.72 3.95 9.43
N ILE A 177 28.11 3.03 8.71
CA ILE A 177 27.45 3.27 7.44
C ILE A 177 26.04 3.78 7.71
N SER A 178 25.74 4.98 7.24
CA SER A 178 24.39 5.55 7.30
C SER A 178 23.59 5.26 6.03
N SER A 179 24.26 5.17 4.85
CA SER A 179 23.62 4.82 3.58
C SER A 179 24.62 4.25 2.57
N VAL A 180 24.20 3.27 1.78
CA VAL A 180 24.93 2.76 0.62
C VAL A 180 24.05 2.87 -0.63
N PRO A 181 24.62 3.14 -1.82
CA PRO A 181 23.84 3.36 -3.04
C PRO A 181 23.13 2.08 -3.54
N ASP A 182 23.75 0.94 -3.45
CA ASP A 182 23.32 -0.34 -4.05
C ASP A 182 22.46 -1.22 -3.12
N ILE A 183 21.53 -0.58 -2.44
CA ILE A 183 20.65 -1.20 -1.43
C ILE A 183 19.73 -2.28 -1.99
N ALA A 184 19.46 -2.26 -3.31
CA ALA A 184 18.47 -3.14 -3.92
C ALA A 184 18.77 -4.65 -3.78
N GLN A 185 20.01 -5.02 -3.44
CA GLN A 185 20.45 -6.41 -3.32
C GLN A 185 20.72 -6.87 -1.90
N SER A 186 20.99 -5.93 -1.00
CA SER A 186 21.16 -6.30 0.40
C SER A 186 19.82 -6.64 1.01
N ALA A 187 19.81 -7.59 1.92
CA ALA A 187 18.72 -7.74 2.86
C ALA A 187 18.45 -6.36 3.46
N VAL A 188 17.38 -5.71 3.02
CA VAL A 188 17.03 -4.30 3.31
C VAL A 188 16.99 -4.02 4.82
N PHE A 189 17.04 -5.07 5.65
CA PHE A 189 16.84 -5.02 7.10
C PHE A 189 17.87 -5.82 7.90
N GLY A 190 18.95 -6.32 7.26
CA GLY A 190 19.94 -7.19 7.94
C GLY A 190 21.20 -6.45 8.40
N GLU A 191 21.98 -7.14 9.21
CA GLU A 191 23.33 -6.73 9.64
C GLU A 191 24.31 -6.91 8.48
N PHE A 192 24.99 -5.84 8.08
CA PHE A 192 26.01 -5.91 7.04
C PHE A 192 27.25 -5.09 7.41
N ALA A 193 28.38 -5.55 6.89
CA ALA A 193 29.66 -4.89 7.03
C ALA A 193 30.40 -4.84 5.70
N ILE A 194 31.24 -3.84 5.50
CA ILE A 194 32.00 -3.63 4.25
C ILE A 194 33.49 -3.64 4.57
N ILE A 195 34.25 -4.43 3.79
CA ILE A 195 35.72 -4.44 3.82
C ILE A 195 36.28 -4.26 2.40
N ASN A 196 37.55 -3.84 2.32
CA ASN A 196 38.28 -3.70 1.07
C ASN A 196 38.73 -5.08 0.55
N LYS A 197 38.60 -5.32 -0.77
CA LYS A 197 39.03 -6.53 -1.46
C LYS A 197 40.53 -6.82 -1.26
N ALA A 198 41.37 -5.80 -1.28
CA ALA A 198 42.80 -5.97 -1.06
C ALA A 198 43.14 -6.57 0.33
N GLN A 199 42.34 -6.25 1.35
CA GLN A 199 42.47 -6.84 2.70
C GLN A 199 41.90 -8.27 2.72
N PHE A 200 40.79 -8.51 2.07
CA PHE A 200 40.18 -9.84 1.93
C PHE A 200 41.14 -10.83 1.27
N ASP A 201 41.75 -10.44 0.16
CA ASP A 201 42.71 -11.28 -0.57
C ASP A 201 44.01 -11.50 0.26
N LYS A 202 44.52 -10.46 0.95
CA LYS A 202 45.72 -10.53 1.80
C LYS A 202 45.58 -11.55 2.95
N PHE A 203 44.40 -11.62 3.56
CA PHE A 203 44.15 -12.54 4.67
C PHE A 203 43.70 -13.93 4.20
N ASN A 204 43.64 -14.18 2.88
CA ASN A 204 43.21 -15.44 2.29
C ASN A 204 41.87 -15.95 2.86
N LEU A 205 40.90 -15.04 3.05
CA LEU A 205 39.63 -15.32 3.68
C LEU A 205 38.69 -16.19 2.82
N LYS A 206 39.17 -16.65 1.64
CA LYS A 206 38.43 -17.51 0.70
C LYS A 206 38.20 -18.95 1.22
N THR A 207 38.87 -19.33 2.31
CA THR A 207 38.84 -20.69 2.84
C THR A 207 37.93 -20.80 4.05
N GLY A 208 36.88 -21.57 3.95
CA GLY A 208 36.06 -21.88 5.13
C GLY A 208 34.61 -22.28 4.86
N GLY A 209 34.27 -22.78 3.66
CA GLY A 209 32.94 -23.30 3.39
C GLY A 209 31.83 -22.25 3.25
N SER A 210 32.21 -20.98 3.18
CA SER A 210 31.28 -19.88 2.88
C SER A 210 30.99 -19.82 1.40
N PHE A 211 29.72 -19.77 1.03
CA PHE A 211 29.32 -19.51 -0.34
C PHE A 211 29.63 -18.05 -0.67
N LEU A 212 30.62 -17.83 -1.53
CA LEU A 212 30.98 -16.53 -2.05
C LEU A 212 30.10 -16.24 -3.25
N HIS A 213 29.41 -15.10 -3.26
CA HIS A 213 28.64 -14.65 -4.42
C HIS A 213 29.34 -13.47 -5.07
N HIS A 214 29.72 -13.63 -6.33
CA HIS A 214 30.42 -12.61 -7.10
C HIS A 214 29.44 -11.79 -7.92
N HIS A 215 29.48 -10.47 -7.73
CA HIS A 215 28.67 -9.49 -8.45
C HIS A 215 29.60 -8.51 -9.14
N TYR A 216 29.45 -8.39 -10.46
CA TYR A 216 30.20 -7.43 -11.27
C TYR A 216 29.26 -6.35 -11.75
N ARG A 217 29.62 -5.09 -11.55
CA ARG A 217 28.84 -3.94 -11.96
C ARG A 217 29.56 -3.21 -13.05
N LEU A 218 28.86 -2.89 -14.13
CA LEU A 218 29.39 -2.21 -15.29
C LEU A 218 28.76 -0.83 -15.41
N LYS A 219 29.61 0.20 -15.47
CA LYS A 219 29.24 1.55 -15.88
C LYS A 219 29.65 1.75 -17.32
N ILE A 220 28.67 1.89 -18.21
CA ILE A 220 28.85 1.97 -19.64
C ILE A 220 29.59 3.27 -20.02
N SER A 221 30.54 3.19 -20.95
CA SER A 221 31.19 4.38 -21.50
C SER A 221 30.18 5.26 -22.25
N PRO A 222 30.27 6.60 -22.14
CA PRO A 222 29.28 7.53 -22.69
C PRO A 222 29.09 7.46 -24.21
N ASP A 223 30.06 6.91 -24.93
CA ASP A 223 30.10 6.73 -26.37
C ASP A 223 29.34 5.50 -26.89
N LYS A 224 28.83 4.66 -25.99
CA LYS A 224 28.16 3.39 -26.29
C LYS A 224 26.69 3.37 -25.89
N THR A 225 25.90 2.65 -26.69
CA THR A 225 24.46 2.47 -26.37
C THR A 225 24.23 1.24 -25.51
N THR A 226 23.35 1.35 -24.54
CA THR A 226 23.01 0.26 -23.60
C THR A 226 22.54 -1.00 -24.33
N GLU A 227 21.72 -0.85 -25.40
CA GLU A 227 21.19 -1.99 -26.16
C GLU A 227 22.31 -2.74 -26.91
N GLY A 228 23.27 -2.02 -27.49
CA GLY A 228 24.42 -2.64 -28.18
C GLY A 228 25.30 -3.43 -27.21
N ILE A 229 25.46 -2.96 -25.98
CA ILE A 229 26.23 -3.64 -24.94
C ILE A 229 25.51 -4.87 -24.40
N ILE A 230 24.19 -4.81 -24.20
CA ILE A 230 23.40 -5.98 -23.78
C ILE A 230 23.61 -7.13 -24.76
N ASN A 231 23.50 -6.88 -26.07
CA ASN A 231 23.71 -7.90 -27.07
C ASN A 231 25.15 -8.47 -27.04
N GLN A 232 26.14 -7.62 -26.76
CA GLN A 232 27.54 -8.09 -26.63
C GLN A 232 27.72 -8.94 -25.36
N ILE A 233 27.11 -8.60 -24.26
CA ILE A 233 27.15 -9.38 -23.02
C ILE A 233 26.44 -10.72 -23.22
N GLU A 234 25.27 -10.74 -23.88
CA GLU A 234 24.59 -11.99 -24.24
C GLU A 234 25.45 -12.91 -25.07
N ILE A 235 26.23 -12.37 -26.01
CA ILE A 235 27.18 -13.15 -26.81
C ILE A 235 28.34 -13.66 -25.95
N ILE A 236 28.88 -12.84 -25.05
CA ILE A 236 29.98 -13.24 -24.15
C ILE A 236 29.58 -14.40 -23.24
N PHE A 237 28.34 -14.42 -22.77
CA PHE A 237 27.81 -15.42 -21.84
C PHE A 237 26.86 -16.44 -22.49
N ALA A 238 26.80 -16.52 -23.83
CA ALA A 238 25.88 -17.41 -24.56
C ALA A 238 26.00 -18.90 -24.13
N ASP A 239 27.22 -19.33 -23.81
CA ASP A 239 27.52 -20.71 -23.39
C ASP A 239 27.50 -20.91 -21.88
N ASP A 240 27.40 -19.85 -21.07
CA ASP A 240 27.46 -19.90 -19.62
C ASP A 240 26.10 -19.53 -18.96
N LYS A 241 25.28 -20.53 -18.73
CA LYS A 241 23.97 -20.38 -18.11
C LYS A 241 24.02 -20.08 -16.59
N SER A 242 25.19 -20.13 -15.97
CA SER A 242 25.36 -19.81 -14.54
C SER A 242 25.39 -18.30 -14.30
N VAL A 243 25.61 -17.50 -15.34
CA VAL A 243 25.70 -16.04 -15.26
C VAL A 243 24.33 -15.41 -15.48
N GLU A 244 23.87 -14.65 -14.51
CA GLU A 244 22.63 -13.86 -14.58
C GLU A 244 22.98 -12.38 -14.81
N THR A 245 22.40 -11.77 -15.83
CA THR A 245 22.56 -10.34 -16.11
C THR A 245 21.32 -9.58 -15.66
N ARG A 246 21.49 -8.50 -14.91
CA ARG A 246 20.42 -7.61 -14.45
C ARG A 246 20.61 -6.20 -14.95
N LEU A 247 19.51 -5.59 -15.38
CA LEU A 247 19.45 -4.21 -15.88
C LEU A 247 18.87 -3.27 -14.82
N PRO A 248 19.06 -1.94 -14.93
CA PRO A 248 18.46 -0.97 -14.02
C PRO A 248 16.94 -1.08 -13.91
N LYS A 249 16.26 -1.45 -14.99
CA LYS A 249 14.81 -1.72 -14.97
C LYS A 249 14.42 -2.90 -14.06
N ASP A 250 15.35 -3.85 -13.86
CA ASP A 250 15.17 -5.04 -13.02
C ASP A 250 15.71 -4.80 -11.59
N SER A 251 16.41 -3.66 -11.38
CA SER A 251 16.92 -3.27 -10.08
C SER A 251 15.79 -3.06 -9.08
N GLY A 252 16.00 -3.48 -7.86
CA GLY A 252 15.00 -3.35 -6.82
C GLY A 252 13.75 -4.21 -7.05
N GLN A 253 13.79 -5.27 -7.85
CA GLN A 253 12.64 -6.13 -8.10
C GLN A 253 12.09 -6.75 -6.80
N SER A 254 12.96 -7.15 -5.88
CA SER A 254 12.55 -7.61 -4.54
C SER A 254 11.90 -6.49 -3.74
N LEU A 255 12.49 -5.29 -3.76
CA LEU A 255 11.94 -4.11 -3.12
C LEU A 255 10.60 -3.69 -3.77
N ARG A 256 10.54 -3.66 -5.11
CA ARG A 256 9.27 -3.41 -5.84
C ARG A 256 8.21 -4.43 -5.48
N SER A 257 8.56 -5.72 -5.43
CA SER A 257 7.61 -6.77 -5.06
C SER A 257 7.11 -6.60 -3.63
N ALA A 258 7.97 -6.25 -2.69
CA ALA A 258 7.59 -5.96 -1.31
C ALA A 258 6.66 -4.73 -1.23
N ILE A 259 7.00 -3.65 -1.96
CA ILE A 259 6.17 -2.43 -2.06
C ILE A 259 4.82 -2.74 -2.72
N ASP A 260 4.81 -3.51 -3.80
CA ASP A 260 3.59 -3.90 -4.49
C ASP A 260 2.70 -4.77 -3.60
N ASN A 261 3.27 -5.73 -2.88
CA ASN A 261 2.53 -6.57 -1.93
C ASN A 261 1.93 -5.73 -0.80
N PHE A 262 2.72 -4.83 -0.21
CA PHE A 262 2.25 -3.92 0.83
C PHE A 262 1.19 -2.95 0.32
N SER A 263 1.40 -2.34 -0.85
CA SER A 263 0.43 -1.44 -1.48
C SER A 263 -0.86 -2.16 -1.84
N ASN A 264 -0.79 -3.39 -2.37
CA ASN A 264 -1.96 -4.19 -2.67
C ASN A 264 -2.76 -4.50 -1.40
N PHE A 265 -2.07 -4.86 -0.31
CA PHE A 265 -2.71 -5.04 0.99
C PHE A 265 -3.40 -3.75 1.47
N LEU A 266 -2.71 -2.61 1.45
CA LEU A 266 -3.29 -1.32 1.84
C LEU A 266 -4.48 -0.92 0.95
N ASN A 267 -4.42 -1.18 -0.36
CA ASN A 267 -5.53 -0.95 -1.28
C ASN A 267 -6.76 -1.78 -0.89
N LEU A 268 -6.59 -3.06 -0.57
CA LEU A 268 -7.68 -3.93 -0.14
C LEU A 268 -8.30 -3.44 1.18
N VAL A 269 -7.47 -3.01 2.12
CA VAL A 269 -7.92 -2.37 3.38
C VAL A 269 -8.71 -1.09 3.10
N ALA A 270 -8.20 -0.22 2.22
CA ALA A 270 -8.87 1.02 1.84
C ALA A 270 -10.23 0.77 1.19
N VAL A 271 -10.33 -0.24 0.31
CA VAL A 271 -11.60 -0.66 -0.30
C VAL A 271 -12.58 -1.17 0.75
N SER A 272 -12.11 -1.98 1.70
CA SER A 272 -12.98 -2.48 2.77
C SER A 272 -13.50 -1.35 3.65
N ALA A 273 -12.63 -0.39 4.02
CA ALA A 273 -13.04 0.82 4.72
C ALA A 273 -14.08 1.61 3.92
N MET A 274 -13.91 1.68 2.61
CA MET A 274 -14.83 2.35 1.68
C MET A 274 -16.19 1.66 1.60
N ILE A 275 -16.23 0.33 1.63
CA ILE A 275 -17.49 -0.44 1.66
C ILE A 275 -18.22 -0.22 2.99
N ILE A 276 -17.50 -0.19 4.12
CA ILE A 276 -18.07 0.14 5.43
C ILE A 276 -18.66 1.56 5.42
N ALA A 277 -17.91 2.52 4.88
CA ALA A 277 -18.38 3.89 4.69
C ALA A 277 -19.63 3.92 3.79
N GLY A 278 -19.66 3.11 2.73
CA GLY A 278 -20.81 2.94 1.86
C GLY A 278 -22.07 2.49 2.60
N ILE A 279 -21.94 1.53 3.52
CA ILE A 279 -23.04 1.12 4.41
C ILE A 279 -23.52 2.32 5.26
N GLY A 280 -22.58 3.10 5.79
CA GLY A 280 -22.87 4.34 6.52
C GLY A 280 -23.62 5.36 5.66
N ILE A 281 -23.19 5.56 4.42
CA ILE A 281 -23.86 6.41 3.42
C ILE A 281 -25.27 5.93 3.18
N SER A 282 -25.49 4.63 2.92
CA SER A 282 -26.82 4.06 2.71
C SER A 282 -27.76 4.32 3.89
N ASN A 283 -27.28 4.09 5.11
CA ASN A 283 -28.06 4.33 6.34
C ASN A 283 -28.39 5.81 6.55
N THR A 284 -27.42 6.69 6.32
CA THR A 284 -27.62 8.14 6.45
C THR A 284 -28.60 8.66 5.41
N LEU A 285 -28.50 8.17 4.15
CA LEU A 285 -29.45 8.51 3.09
C LEU A 285 -30.86 8.02 3.40
N LEU A 286 -30.99 6.80 3.90
CA LEU A 286 -32.29 6.26 4.29
C LEU A 286 -32.92 7.09 5.42
N SER A 287 -32.10 7.47 6.43
CA SER A 287 -32.52 8.36 7.50
C SER A 287 -32.92 9.75 6.98
N PHE A 288 -32.15 10.30 6.05
CA PHE A 288 -32.42 11.58 5.41
C PHE A 288 -33.74 11.55 4.60
N VAL A 289 -33.97 10.49 3.80
CA VAL A 289 -35.24 10.27 3.08
C VAL A 289 -36.39 10.17 4.06
N ASN A 290 -36.24 9.43 5.17
CA ASN A 290 -37.26 9.29 6.20
C ASN A 290 -37.63 10.61 6.87
N GLN A 291 -36.65 11.45 7.19
CA GLN A 291 -36.89 12.78 7.78
C GLN A 291 -37.58 13.74 6.81
N ARG A 292 -37.50 13.48 5.51
CA ARG A 292 -38.08 14.32 4.46
C ARG A 292 -39.32 13.73 3.78
N ASN A 293 -39.91 12.68 4.37
CA ASN A 293 -41.08 12.01 3.82
C ASN A 293 -42.19 12.99 3.47
N ILE A 294 -42.48 13.96 4.34
CA ILE A 294 -43.49 15.01 4.15
C ILE A 294 -43.12 15.89 2.94
N SER A 295 -41.89 16.39 2.91
CA SER A 295 -41.41 17.24 1.83
C SER A 295 -41.41 16.51 0.46
N ILE A 296 -41.07 15.22 0.46
CA ILE A 296 -41.13 14.38 -0.75
C ILE A 296 -42.58 14.17 -1.19
N ALA A 297 -43.46 13.90 -0.24
CA ALA A 297 -44.90 13.73 -0.57
C ALA A 297 -45.52 15.03 -1.10
N VAL A 298 -45.17 16.20 -0.55
CA VAL A 298 -45.57 17.51 -1.07
C VAL A 298 -45.03 17.73 -2.49
N LYS A 299 -43.76 17.44 -2.75
CA LYS A 299 -43.19 17.55 -4.10
C LYS A 299 -43.94 16.65 -5.11
N LYS A 300 -44.28 15.42 -4.67
CA LYS A 300 -45.06 14.51 -5.52
C LYS A 300 -46.51 15.01 -5.79
N SER A 301 -47.15 15.62 -4.80
CA SER A 301 -48.50 16.21 -4.99
C SER A 301 -48.45 17.44 -5.90
N LEU A 302 -47.31 18.16 -5.97
CA LEU A 302 -47.05 19.24 -6.91
C LEU A 302 -46.66 18.76 -8.32
N GLY A 303 -46.68 17.43 -8.58
CA GLY A 303 -46.44 16.87 -9.91
C GLY A 303 -44.98 16.43 -10.17
N PHE A 304 -44.09 16.52 -9.20
CA PHE A 304 -42.71 16.02 -9.39
C PHE A 304 -42.69 14.50 -9.45
N SER A 305 -42.08 13.95 -10.50
CA SER A 305 -41.89 12.51 -10.61
C SER A 305 -40.86 12.00 -9.60
N SER A 306 -41.00 10.74 -9.15
CA SER A 306 -40.03 10.11 -8.25
C SER A 306 -38.61 10.13 -8.82
N LYS A 307 -38.46 10.02 -10.15
CA LYS A 307 -37.17 10.05 -10.84
C LYS A 307 -36.46 11.41 -10.69
N VAL A 308 -37.18 12.51 -10.80
CA VAL A 308 -36.61 13.87 -10.64
C VAL A 308 -36.17 14.08 -9.20
N ILE A 309 -36.95 13.62 -8.23
CA ILE A 309 -36.57 13.74 -6.81
C ILE A 309 -35.34 12.87 -6.50
N GLN A 310 -35.27 11.66 -7.00
CA GLN A 310 -34.09 10.79 -6.87
C GLN A 310 -32.85 11.44 -7.48
N LEU A 311 -32.99 12.07 -8.65
CA LEU A 311 -31.91 12.74 -9.35
C LEU A 311 -31.38 13.95 -8.56
N ILE A 312 -32.25 14.74 -7.91
CA ILE A 312 -31.84 15.86 -7.05
C ILE A 312 -30.92 15.35 -5.93
N TYR A 313 -31.36 14.33 -5.19
CA TYR A 313 -30.55 13.79 -4.08
C TYR A 313 -29.29 13.07 -4.55
N PHE A 314 -29.34 12.39 -5.69
CA PHE A 314 -28.16 11.81 -6.30
C PHE A 314 -27.12 12.87 -6.68
N TYR A 315 -27.57 13.99 -7.24
CA TYR A 315 -26.71 15.11 -7.60
C TYR A 315 -26.06 15.74 -6.37
N GLU A 316 -26.78 15.87 -5.24
CA GLU A 316 -26.22 16.32 -3.95
C GLU A 316 -25.07 15.43 -3.49
N ILE A 317 -25.22 14.11 -3.59
CA ILE A 317 -24.17 13.15 -3.20
C ILE A 317 -22.94 13.25 -4.11
N ILE A 318 -23.16 13.41 -5.42
CA ILE A 318 -22.07 13.59 -6.39
C ILE A 318 -21.27 14.87 -6.10
N LEU A 319 -21.95 15.97 -5.76
CA LEU A 319 -21.26 17.20 -5.39
C LEU A 319 -20.40 17.00 -4.12
N ILE A 320 -20.93 16.31 -3.11
CA ILE A 320 -20.18 15.97 -1.91
C ILE A 320 -18.98 15.09 -2.26
N LEU A 321 -19.15 14.07 -3.11
CA LEU A 321 -18.08 13.21 -3.59
C LEU A 321 -16.95 14.02 -4.26
N ILE A 322 -17.29 14.95 -5.16
CA ILE A 322 -16.30 15.77 -5.86
C ILE A 322 -15.52 16.62 -4.86
N VAL A 323 -16.19 17.32 -3.95
CA VAL A 323 -15.51 18.18 -2.96
C VAL A 323 -14.64 17.36 -2.03
N THR A 324 -15.15 16.24 -1.51
CA THR A 324 -14.40 15.37 -0.59
C THR A 324 -13.24 14.66 -1.29
N SER A 325 -13.38 14.29 -2.57
CA SER A 325 -12.30 13.67 -3.34
C SER A 325 -11.14 14.64 -3.60
N ILE A 326 -11.44 15.89 -3.92
CA ILE A 326 -10.41 16.94 -4.11
C ILE A 326 -9.63 17.13 -2.80
N LEU A 327 -10.33 17.31 -1.67
CA LEU A 327 -9.68 17.51 -0.38
C LEU A 327 -8.86 16.28 0.04
N ALA A 328 -9.43 15.09 -0.13
CA ALA A 328 -8.76 13.83 0.19
C ALA A 328 -7.52 13.60 -0.68
N TYR A 329 -7.58 13.94 -1.97
CA TYR A 329 -6.46 13.81 -2.87
C TYR A 329 -5.31 14.77 -2.51
N PHE A 330 -5.61 16.05 -2.27
CA PHE A 330 -4.56 17.03 -1.91
C PHE A 330 -3.86 16.65 -0.60
N ILE A 331 -4.60 16.19 0.42
CA ILE A 331 -4.00 15.74 1.68
C ILE A 331 -3.23 14.42 1.48
N GLY A 332 -3.77 13.50 0.66
CA GLY A 332 -3.13 12.23 0.37
C GLY A 332 -1.80 12.39 -0.38
N VAL A 333 -1.70 13.34 -1.31
CA VAL A 333 -0.45 13.63 -2.03
C VAL A 333 0.68 14.10 -1.11
N LEU A 334 0.36 14.67 0.06
CA LEU A 334 1.36 15.05 1.05
C LEU A 334 1.86 13.88 1.92
N SER A 335 1.26 12.69 1.78
CA SER A 335 1.63 11.51 2.59
C SER A 335 3.08 11.05 2.45
N PRO A 336 3.76 11.14 1.29
CA PRO A 336 5.18 10.77 1.19
C PRO A 336 6.08 11.55 2.13
N ILE A 337 5.76 12.85 2.37
CA ILE A 337 6.51 13.69 3.32
C ILE A 337 6.43 13.12 4.74
N LEU A 338 5.23 12.65 5.14
CA LEU A 338 5.04 12.01 6.44
C LEU A 338 5.70 10.62 6.49
N ALA A 339 5.66 9.88 5.37
CA ALA A 339 6.29 8.57 5.27
C ALA A 339 7.82 8.67 5.42
N ASN A 340 8.47 9.70 4.89
CA ASN A 340 9.92 9.93 5.04
C ASN A 340 10.36 10.00 6.50
N SER A 341 9.52 10.49 7.41
CA SER A 341 9.85 10.52 8.85
C SER A 341 9.83 9.14 9.51
N LEU A 342 9.21 8.15 8.85
CA LEU A 342 9.08 6.77 9.33
C LEU A 342 10.08 5.82 8.66
N ILE A 343 10.62 6.22 7.50
CA ILE A 343 11.63 5.44 6.76
C ILE A 343 13.00 5.83 7.30
N PRO A 344 13.81 4.87 7.79
CA PRO A 344 15.17 5.15 8.22
C PRO A 344 15.99 5.76 7.08
N GLN A 345 16.77 6.80 7.38
CA GLN A 345 17.63 7.48 6.40
C GLN A 345 18.68 6.54 5.78
N ALA A 346 18.98 5.43 6.47
CA ALA A 346 19.88 4.39 6.00
C ALA A 346 19.51 3.81 4.62
N TYR A 347 18.24 3.95 4.19
CA TYR A 347 17.80 3.43 2.90
C TYR A 347 18.01 4.40 1.74
N GLY A 348 18.41 5.65 1.99
CA GLY A 348 18.66 6.65 0.95
C GLY A 348 17.44 6.95 0.06
N ILE A 349 16.23 6.55 0.48
CA ILE A 349 14.99 6.74 -0.28
C ILE A 349 14.29 7.97 0.26
N GLU A 350 14.20 9.03 -0.55
CA GLU A 350 13.45 10.23 -0.24
C GLU A 350 12.20 10.31 -1.10
N LEU A 351 11.06 9.95 -0.54
CA LEU A 351 9.79 10.01 -1.24
C LEU A 351 9.36 11.46 -1.46
N GLN A 352 9.13 11.83 -2.71
CA GLN A 352 8.65 13.14 -3.07
C GLN A 352 7.14 13.12 -3.37
N PRO A 353 6.39 14.15 -2.97
CA PRO A 353 4.98 14.25 -3.32
C PRO A 353 4.81 14.44 -4.83
N THR A 354 4.11 13.52 -5.48
CA THR A 354 3.89 13.55 -6.93
C THR A 354 2.42 13.75 -7.24
N PHE A 355 2.14 14.72 -8.11
CA PHE A 355 0.79 15.01 -8.58
C PHE A 355 0.49 14.23 -9.86
N SER A 356 -0.45 13.30 -9.80
CA SER A 356 -0.92 12.55 -10.97
C SER A 356 -2.42 12.72 -11.15
N PHE A 357 -2.80 13.33 -12.27
CA PHE A 357 -4.20 13.46 -12.64
C PHE A 357 -4.88 12.09 -12.84
N LEU A 358 -4.14 11.10 -13.33
CA LEU A 358 -4.66 9.74 -13.51
C LEU A 358 -4.97 9.08 -12.16
N SER A 359 -4.12 9.27 -11.15
CA SER A 359 -4.35 8.77 -9.79
C SER A 359 -5.60 9.43 -9.17
N TYR A 360 -5.79 10.73 -9.38
CA TYR A 360 -7.00 11.43 -8.96
C TYR A 360 -8.25 10.84 -9.63
N LEU A 361 -8.23 10.62 -10.94
CA LEU A 361 -9.36 10.02 -11.67
C LEU A 361 -9.69 8.61 -11.15
N ASN A 362 -8.67 7.79 -10.83
CA ASN A 362 -8.87 6.47 -10.24
C ASN A 362 -9.60 6.55 -8.90
N ILE A 363 -9.19 7.48 -8.01
CA ILE A 363 -9.83 7.68 -6.70
C ILE A 363 -11.30 8.11 -6.88
N VAL A 364 -11.56 9.07 -7.77
CA VAL A 364 -12.92 9.53 -8.07
C VAL A 364 -13.77 8.41 -8.66
N PHE A 365 -13.22 7.60 -9.56
CA PHE A 365 -13.92 6.48 -10.17
C PHE A 365 -14.34 5.41 -9.15
N ILE A 366 -13.41 5.01 -8.27
CA ILE A 366 -13.72 4.07 -7.19
C ILE A 366 -14.77 4.66 -6.25
N GLY A 367 -14.60 5.94 -5.84
CA GLY A 367 -15.56 6.66 -5.02
C GLY A 367 -16.95 6.72 -5.64
N LEU A 368 -17.03 6.96 -6.94
CA LEU A 368 -18.27 6.98 -7.68
C LEU A 368 -18.96 5.60 -7.69
N LEU A 369 -18.20 4.53 -7.94
CA LEU A 369 -18.74 3.16 -7.92
C LEU A 369 -19.34 2.82 -6.55
N VAL A 370 -18.62 3.12 -5.46
CA VAL A 370 -19.11 2.84 -4.10
C VAL A 370 -20.34 3.69 -3.79
N VAL A 371 -20.32 4.99 -4.11
CA VAL A 371 -21.50 5.85 -3.94
C VAL A 371 -22.69 5.32 -4.72
N LEU A 372 -22.52 4.89 -5.97
CA LEU A 372 -23.59 4.30 -6.77
C LEU A 372 -24.15 3.03 -6.13
N ILE A 373 -23.28 2.09 -5.71
CA ILE A 373 -23.70 0.82 -5.10
C ILE A 373 -24.59 1.08 -3.88
N PHE A 374 -24.18 1.99 -2.98
CA PHE A 374 -24.85 2.18 -1.71
C PHE A 374 -25.98 3.22 -1.72
N SER A 375 -25.98 4.17 -2.67
CA SER A 375 -27.05 5.17 -2.77
C SER A 375 -28.26 4.68 -3.54
N ILE A 376 -28.10 3.82 -4.55
CA ILE A 376 -29.22 3.34 -5.39
C ILE A 376 -30.37 2.75 -4.56
N PRO A 377 -30.16 1.80 -3.61
CA PRO A 377 -31.27 1.23 -2.84
C PRO A 377 -31.99 2.27 -1.98
N SER A 378 -31.22 3.19 -1.38
CA SER A 378 -31.76 4.25 -0.52
C SER A 378 -32.58 5.27 -1.33
N LEU A 379 -32.08 5.69 -2.49
CA LEU A 379 -32.78 6.62 -3.39
C LEU A 379 -34.01 5.98 -4.03
N TYR A 380 -33.95 4.69 -4.36
CA TYR A 380 -35.12 3.99 -4.89
C TYR A 380 -36.28 3.92 -3.89
N SER A 381 -35.98 3.93 -2.58
CA SER A 381 -36.99 3.98 -1.52
C SER A 381 -37.90 5.21 -1.61
N ILE A 382 -37.46 6.30 -2.26
CA ILE A 382 -38.27 7.50 -2.54
C ILE A 382 -39.52 7.15 -3.37
N SER A 383 -39.41 6.14 -4.24
CA SER A 383 -40.56 5.73 -5.07
C SER A 383 -41.73 5.16 -4.25
N SER A 384 -41.45 4.56 -3.10
CA SER A 384 -42.47 3.96 -2.22
C SER A 384 -43.28 5.01 -1.44
N ILE A 385 -42.80 6.26 -1.35
CA ILE A 385 -43.53 7.35 -0.67
C ILE A 385 -44.68 7.82 -1.55
N LYS A 386 -45.90 7.63 -1.07
CA LYS A 386 -47.15 8.01 -1.78
C LYS A 386 -47.56 9.43 -1.38
N ALA A 387 -47.99 10.25 -2.35
CA ALA A 387 -48.54 11.59 -2.09
C ALA A 387 -49.77 11.56 -1.17
N VAL A 388 -50.58 10.52 -1.24
CA VAL A 388 -51.79 10.31 -0.40
C VAL A 388 -51.43 10.20 1.10
N ALA A 389 -50.19 9.86 1.46
CA ALA A 389 -49.75 9.78 2.86
C ALA A 389 -49.89 11.13 3.60
N LEU A 390 -49.85 12.27 2.90
CA LEU A 390 -50.10 13.61 3.43
C LEU A 390 -51.49 13.74 4.07
N PHE A 391 -52.48 13.13 3.45
CA PHE A 391 -53.88 13.25 3.89
C PHE A 391 -54.29 12.27 4.99
N ARG A 392 -53.49 11.21 5.21
CA ARG A 392 -53.79 10.16 6.21
C ARG A 392 -53.00 10.29 7.52
N ASN A 393 -52.14 11.25 7.61
CA ASN A 393 -51.22 11.45 8.76
C ASN A 393 -50.46 10.17 9.24
N THR A 394 -50.34 9.17 8.32
CA THR A 394 -49.75 7.86 8.59
C THR A 394 -48.43 7.75 7.85
N PHE A 395 -47.38 8.39 8.41
CA PHE A 395 -46.01 8.25 7.88
C PHE A 395 -45.37 6.99 8.46
N GLN A 396 -45.31 5.93 7.67
CA GLN A 396 -44.52 4.76 8.03
C GLN A 396 -43.06 5.00 7.64
N PRO A 397 -42.10 4.57 8.48
CA PRO A 397 -40.69 4.64 8.10
C PRO A 397 -40.45 3.84 6.82
N VAL A 398 -39.76 4.48 5.88
CA VAL A 398 -39.40 3.87 4.60
C VAL A 398 -38.28 2.86 4.86
N SER A 399 -38.48 1.64 4.38
CA SER A 399 -37.45 0.60 4.40
C SER A 399 -36.77 0.49 3.04
N LEU A 400 -35.55 -0.04 3.02
CA LEU A 400 -34.87 -0.38 1.76
C LEU A 400 -35.77 -1.32 0.94
N HIS A 401 -36.03 -0.93 -0.29
CA HIS A 401 -36.85 -1.72 -1.20
C HIS A 401 -35.96 -2.19 -2.36
N PHE A 402 -35.80 -3.50 -2.49
CA PHE A 402 -35.04 -4.11 -3.55
C PHE A 402 -36.00 -4.62 -4.64
N SER A 403 -35.99 -3.99 -5.80
CA SER A 403 -36.62 -4.54 -7.01
C SER A 403 -35.62 -5.45 -7.72
N ASN A 404 -36.09 -6.48 -8.43
CA ASN A 404 -35.21 -7.39 -9.19
C ASN A 404 -34.31 -6.62 -10.18
N LYS A 405 -34.83 -5.54 -10.79
CA LYS A 405 -34.01 -4.67 -11.66
C LYS A 405 -32.87 -3.98 -10.90
N ASN A 406 -33.14 -3.50 -9.69
CA ASN A 406 -32.12 -2.83 -8.88
C ASN A 406 -31.07 -3.81 -8.37
N ILE A 407 -31.45 -5.04 -8.01
CA ILE A 407 -30.52 -6.10 -7.64
C ILE A 407 -29.58 -6.39 -8.81
N PHE A 408 -30.12 -6.49 -10.04
CA PHE A 408 -29.31 -6.71 -11.23
C PHE A 408 -28.27 -5.59 -11.46
N TYR A 409 -28.68 -4.30 -11.35
CA TYR A 409 -27.73 -3.19 -11.46
C TYR A 409 -26.68 -3.18 -10.35
N LEU A 410 -27.07 -3.53 -9.12
CA LEU A 410 -26.12 -3.64 -8.00
C LEU A 410 -25.09 -4.74 -8.23
N VAL A 411 -25.52 -5.91 -8.71
CA VAL A 411 -24.60 -7.01 -9.03
C VAL A 411 -23.61 -6.60 -10.12
N ILE A 412 -24.08 -5.90 -11.18
CA ILE A 412 -23.19 -5.37 -12.23
C ILE A 412 -22.17 -4.38 -11.63
N LEU A 413 -22.60 -3.43 -10.82
CA LEU A 413 -21.70 -2.43 -10.23
C LEU A 413 -20.67 -3.07 -9.30
N ILE A 414 -21.07 -4.05 -8.51
CA ILE A 414 -20.16 -4.83 -7.65
C ILE A 414 -19.18 -5.62 -8.54
N ALA A 415 -19.65 -6.26 -9.60
CA ALA A 415 -18.79 -6.98 -10.54
C ALA A 415 -17.78 -6.05 -11.22
N VAL A 416 -18.19 -4.84 -11.62
CA VAL A 416 -17.29 -3.82 -12.17
C VAL A 416 -16.25 -3.39 -11.16
N LEU A 417 -16.63 -3.18 -9.90
CA LEU A 417 -15.70 -2.81 -8.82
C LEU A 417 -14.65 -3.92 -8.60
N VAL A 418 -15.09 -5.17 -8.47
CA VAL A 418 -14.20 -6.32 -8.28
C VAL A 418 -13.29 -6.49 -9.49
N CYS A 419 -13.83 -6.44 -10.71
CA CYS A 419 -13.06 -6.56 -11.94
C CYS A 419 -11.98 -5.47 -12.05
N TYR A 420 -12.34 -4.22 -11.71
CA TYR A 420 -11.40 -3.11 -11.69
C TYR A 420 -10.20 -3.38 -10.77
N PHE A 421 -10.43 -3.85 -9.53
CA PHE A 421 -9.35 -4.17 -8.60
C PHE A 421 -8.52 -5.37 -9.03
N VAL A 422 -9.15 -6.41 -9.57
CA VAL A 422 -8.46 -7.59 -10.11
C VAL A 422 -7.53 -7.20 -11.28
N LEU A 423 -7.97 -6.31 -12.16
CA LEU A 423 -7.16 -5.84 -13.28
C LEU A 423 -6.00 -4.91 -12.86
N GLN A 424 -6.16 -4.16 -11.75
CA GLN A 424 -5.10 -3.29 -11.23
C GLN A 424 -4.00 -4.00 -10.45
N THR A 425 -4.26 -5.23 -10.00
CA THR A 425 -3.37 -5.98 -9.13
C THR A 425 -2.59 -7.02 -9.91
N GLN A 426 -1.28 -7.13 -9.68
CA GLN A 426 -0.48 -8.21 -10.26
C GLN A 426 -0.88 -9.59 -9.71
N GLN A 427 -1.34 -9.65 -8.47
CA GLN A 427 -1.77 -10.86 -7.79
C GLN A 427 -3.29 -11.05 -7.90
N GLN A 428 -3.78 -11.31 -9.10
CA GLN A 428 -5.22 -11.41 -9.40
C GLN A 428 -5.94 -12.46 -8.55
N PHE A 429 -5.32 -13.63 -8.36
CA PHE A 429 -5.90 -14.71 -7.56
C PHE A 429 -6.12 -14.30 -6.10
N PHE A 430 -5.13 -13.68 -5.45
CA PHE A 430 -5.27 -13.21 -4.06
C PHE A 430 -6.35 -12.14 -3.91
N THR A 431 -6.47 -11.25 -4.88
CA THR A 431 -7.52 -10.24 -4.89
C THR A 431 -8.90 -10.86 -4.99
N LEU A 432 -9.10 -11.87 -5.83
CA LEU A 432 -10.37 -12.61 -5.92
C LEU A 432 -10.70 -13.33 -4.61
N VAL A 433 -9.73 -14.05 -4.03
CA VAL A 433 -9.90 -14.73 -2.74
C VAL A 433 -10.26 -13.74 -1.64
N TYR A 434 -9.64 -12.56 -1.63
CA TYR A 434 -9.96 -11.50 -0.67
C TYR A 434 -11.41 -11.03 -0.80
N PHE A 435 -11.88 -10.71 -2.00
CA PHE A 435 -13.27 -10.30 -2.20
C PHE A 435 -14.25 -11.41 -1.83
N PHE A 436 -13.93 -12.66 -2.16
CA PHE A 436 -14.73 -13.80 -1.74
C PHE A 436 -14.82 -13.91 -0.21
N ALA A 437 -13.68 -13.84 0.49
CA ALA A 437 -13.62 -13.86 1.94
C ALA A 437 -14.38 -12.66 2.55
N PHE A 438 -14.27 -11.47 1.94
CA PHE A 438 -14.98 -10.29 2.37
C PHE A 438 -16.51 -10.45 2.27
N PHE A 439 -17.01 -10.96 1.15
CA PHE A 439 -18.45 -11.24 1.00
C PHE A 439 -18.91 -12.37 1.92
N ALA A 440 -18.09 -13.41 2.13
CA ALA A 440 -18.36 -14.47 3.10
C ALA A 440 -18.48 -13.89 4.52
N THR A 441 -17.60 -12.96 4.89
CA THR A 441 -17.65 -12.26 6.19
C THR A 441 -18.96 -11.47 6.36
N ILE A 442 -19.42 -10.75 5.33
CA ILE A 442 -20.73 -10.08 5.36
C ILE A 442 -21.85 -11.10 5.62
N PHE A 443 -21.82 -12.24 4.93
CA PHE A 443 -22.83 -13.28 5.07
C PHE A 443 -22.81 -13.93 6.46
N ILE A 444 -21.62 -14.17 7.02
CA ILE A 444 -21.44 -14.69 8.38
C ILE A 444 -22.05 -13.72 9.40
N PHE A 445 -21.70 -12.43 9.35
CA PHE A 445 -22.26 -11.44 10.30
C PHE A 445 -23.77 -11.25 10.12
N TYR A 446 -24.28 -11.38 8.90
CA TYR A 446 -25.73 -11.41 8.69
C TYR A 446 -26.36 -12.63 9.38
N GLY A 447 -25.77 -13.81 9.25
CA GLY A 447 -26.19 -15.03 9.96
C GLY A 447 -26.15 -14.88 11.49
N VAL A 448 -25.04 -14.34 12.01
CA VAL A 448 -24.87 -14.05 13.45
C VAL A 448 -25.96 -13.10 13.95
N SER A 449 -26.24 -12.04 13.19
CA SER A 449 -27.31 -11.10 13.55
C SER A 449 -28.68 -11.79 13.59
N ARG A 450 -28.98 -12.66 12.64
CA ARG A 450 -30.23 -13.43 12.62
C ARG A 450 -30.33 -14.41 13.78
N LEU A 451 -29.24 -15.06 14.13
CA LEU A 451 -29.15 -15.93 15.30
C LEU A 451 -29.35 -15.14 16.60
N LEU A 452 -28.70 -14.00 16.76
CA LEU A 452 -28.90 -13.13 17.93
C LEU A 452 -30.37 -12.70 18.08
N ILE A 453 -31.01 -12.27 16.99
CA ILE A 453 -32.43 -11.92 17.01
C ILE A 453 -33.30 -13.13 17.35
N PHE A 454 -32.96 -14.31 16.86
CA PHE A 454 -33.70 -15.55 17.16
C PHE A 454 -33.58 -15.92 18.66
N PHE A 455 -32.39 -15.88 19.24
CA PHE A 455 -32.17 -16.15 20.67
C PHE A 455 -32.84 -15.10 21.53
N LEU A 456 -32.75 -13.82 21.18
CA LEU A 456 -33.45 -12.74 21.90
C LEU A 456 -34.95 -12.98 21.92
N LYS A 457 -35.55 -13.42 20.81
CA LYS A 457 -36.99 -13.71 20.74
C LYS A 457 -37.43 -14.85 21.65
N ARG A 458 -36.54 -15.83 21.87
CA ARG A 458 -36.87 -17.06 22.61
C ARG A 458 -36.61 -16.96 24.11
N SER A 459 -35.62 -16.14 24.55
CA SER A 459 -35.06 -16.27 25.89
C SER A 459 -35.37 -15.10 26.83
N PHE A 460 -35.89 -13.95 26.37
CA PHE A 460 -35.94 -12.76 27.22
C PHE A 460 -37.36 -12.18 27.37
N SER A 461 -37.83 -12.16 28.65
CA SER A 461 -38.96 -11.36 29.10
C SER A 461 -38.43 -10.31 30.08
N PHE A 462 -38.42 -9.05 29.66
CA PHE A 462 -37.95 -7.95 30.51
C PHE A 462 -39.08 -7.34 31.33
N SER A 463 -38.85 -7.21 32.62
CA SER A 463 -39.77 -6.54 33.56
C SER A 463 -39.71 -5.00 33.48
N ASN A 464 -38.55 -4.43 33.12
CA ASN A 464 -38.34 -2.99 33.05
C ASN A 464 -38.73 -2.43 31.67
N ASN A 465 -39.52 -1.34 31.65
CA ASN A 465 -40.07 -0.74 30.44
C ASN A 465 -39.00 -0.22 29.46
N SER A 466 -37.88 0.31 29.94
CA SER A 466 -36.80 0.82 29.10
C SER A 466 -36.14 -0.30 28.31
N TYR A 467 -35.82 -1.43 28.94
CA TYR A 467 -35.27 -2.61 28.28
C TYR A 467 -36.27 -3.25 27.31
N LYS A 468 -37.56 -3.22 27.64
CA LYS A 468 -38.63 -3.73 26.77
C LYS A 468 -38.76 -2.92 25.48
N ILE A 469 -38.56 -1.60 25.52
CA ILE A 469 -38.56 -0.73 24.33
C ILE A 469 -37.32 -1.02 23.47
N ALA A 470 -36.12 -1.08 24.06
CA ALA A 470 -34.90 -1.41 23.38
C ALA A 470 -34.96 -2.79 22.67
N TYR A 471 -35.44 -3.80 23.40
CA TYR A 471 -35.68 -5.15 22.88
C TYR A 471 -36.64 -5.15 21.69
N ARG A 472 -37.78 -4.46 21.79
CA ARG A 472 -38.76 -4.37 20.68
C ARG A 472 -38.14 -3.74 19.43
N ASN A 473 -37.28 -2.74 19.59
CA ASN A 473 -36.60 -2.09 18.46
C ASN A 473 -35.60 -3.03 17.78
N ILE A 474 -34.86 -3.83 18.55
CA ILE A 474 -33.89 -4.81 18.02
C ILE A 474 -34.59 -5.95 17.28
N VAL A 475 -35.70 -6.46 17.86
CA VAL A 475 -36.43 -7.63 17.38
C VAL A 475 -37.45 -7.30 16.28
N ALA A 476 -37.72 -6.02 16.03
CA ALA A 476 -38.68 -5.58 15.01
C ALA A 476 -38.36 -6.13 13.61
N LYS A 477 -39.38 -6.46 12.82
CA LYS A 477 -39.21 -6.98 11.45
C LYS A 477 -38.36 -6.09 10.54
N LYS A 478 -38.32 -4.78 10.80
CA LYS A 478 -37.57 -3.75 10.05
C LYS A 478 -36.44 -3.16 10.90
N SER A 479 -35.88 -3.94 11.82
CA SER A 479 -34.79 -3.51 12.69
C SER A 479 -33.52 -3.19 11.87
N LEU A 480 -32.77 -2.18 12.30
CA LEU A 480 -31.45 -1.85 11.80
C LEU A 480 -30.35 -2.75 12.41
N ALA A 481 -30.69 -3.61 13.36
CA ALA A 481 -29.74 -4.46 14.07
C ALA A 481 -28.84 -5.30 13.12
N PRO A 482 -29.34 -5.96 12.05
CA PRO A 482 -28.49 -6.70 11.13
C PRO A 482 -27.42 -5.81 10.47
N ILE A 483 -27.80 -4.62 10.05
CA ILE A 483 -26.87 -3.69 9.37
C ILE A 483 -25.82 -3.18 10.35
N MET A 484 -26.21 -2.86 11.59
CA MET A 484 -25.28 -2.45 12.65
C MET A 484 -24.30 -3.59 13.00
N THR A 485 -24.80 -4.83 13.13
CA THR A 485 -23.95 -6.00 13.41
C THR A 485 -22.95 -6.25 12.28
N ILE A 486 -23.37 -6.14 11.03
CA ILE A 486 -22.48 -6.27 9.86
C ILE A 486 -21.42 -5.15 9.89
N SER A 487 -21.82 -3.90 10.06
CA SER A 487 -20.89 -2.76 10.03
C SER A 487 -19.85 -2.85 11.16
N LEU A 488 -20.29 -3.14 12.40
CA LEU A 488 -19.38 -3.33 13.54
C LEU A 488 -18.49 -4.56 13.37
N GLY A 489 -19.08 -5.68 12.91
CA GLY A 489 -18.36 -6.92 12.67
C GLY A 489 -17.24 -6.76 11.63
N ILE A 490 -17.55 -6.17 10.48
CA ILE A 490 -16.56 -5.90 9.44
C ILE A 490 -15.49 -4.93 9.95
N GLY A 491 -15.88 -3.86 10.66
CA GLY A 491 -14.94 -2.89 11.23
C GLY A 491 -13.95 -3.54 12.19
N LEU A 492 -14.42 -4.39 13.11
CA LEU A 492 -13.56 -5.14 14.03
C LEU A 492 -12.68 -6.16 13.31
N THR A 493 -13.25 -6.87 12.33
CA THR A 493 -12.47 -7.84 11.52
C THR A 493 -11.33 -7.15 10.78
N LEU A 494 -11.58 -5.98 10.17
CA LEU A 494 -10.55 -5.20 9.50
C LEU A 494 -9.46 -4.74 10.47
N LEU A 495 -9.84 -4.23 11.63
CA LEU A 495 -8.89 -3.77 12.65
C LEU A 495 -8.00 -4.93 13.11
N LEU A 496 -8.58 -6.10 13.36
CA LEU A 496 -7.83 -7.31 13.72
C LEU A 496 -6.93 -7.78 12.58
N THR A 497 -7.41 -7.75 11.33
CA THR A 497 -6.62 -8.14 10.16
C THR A 497 -5.42 -7.22 9.97
N ILE A 498 -5.60 -5.90 10.09
CA ILE A 498 -4.50 -4.93 10.01
C ILE A 498 -3.49 -5.18 11.11
N SER A 499 -3.94 -5.36 12.35
CA SER A 499 -3.07 -5.64 13.50
C SER A 499 -2.29 -6.96 13.33
N PHE A 500 -2.95 -8.00 12.82
CA PHE A 500 -2.33 -9.30 12.57
C PHE A 500 -1.28 -9.21 11.46
N VAL A 501 -1.59 -8.55 10.35
CA VAL A 501 -0.63 -8.35 9.24
C VAL A 501 0.55 -7.49 9.68
N ALA A 502 0.31 -6.40 10.42
CA ALA A 502 1.39 -5.56 10.96
C ALA A 502 2.32 -6.35 11.89
N ASN A 503 1.75 -7.22 12.74
CA ASN A 503 2.54 -8.07 13.64
C ASN A 503 3.32 -9.16 12.87
N ASN A 504 2.70 -9.79 11.86
CA ASN A 504 3.37 -10.77 11.01
C ASN A 504 4.52 -10.15 10.22
N LEU A 505 4.32 -8.98 9.62
CA LEU A 505 5.39 -8.23 8.94
C LEU A 505 6.55 -7.93 9.91
N LYS A 506 6.23 -7.46 11.12
CA LYS A 506 7.26 -7.22 12.15
C LYS A 506 8.01 -8.52 12.51
N THR A 507 7.30 -9.63 12.63
CA THR A 507 7.88 -10.95 12.96
C THR A 507 8.71 -11.48 11.79
N GLU A 508 8.23 -11.36 10.56
CA GLU A 508 8.94 -11.77 9.35
C GLU A 508 10.22 -10.97 9.15
N ILE A 509 10.16 -9.66 9.37
CA ILE A 509 11.34 -8.79 9.39
C ILE A 509 12.31 -9.23 10.50
N SER A 510 11.81 -9.53 11.70
CA SER A 510 12.67 -9.97 12.83
C SER A 510 13.19 -11.40 12.69
N GLN A 511 12.48 -12.29 11.99
CA GLN A 511 12.89 -13.68 11.74
C GLN A 511 13.72 -13.86 10.47
N SER A 512 13.70 -12.90 9.57
CA SER A 512 14.68 -12.82 8.46
C SER A 512 16.08 -12.56 8.97
N ILE A 513 16.19 -12.20 10.25
CA ILE A 513 17.43 -12.18 11.02
C ILE A 513 17.53 -13.55 11.70
N PRO A 514 18.43 -14.46 11.26
CA PRO A 514 18.58 -15.74 11.92
C PRO A 514 18.97 -15.50 13.38
N SER A 515 18.04 -15.76 14.29
CA SER A 515 18.40 -15.90 15.70
C SER A 515 19.11 -17.25 15.84
N ILE A 516 20.41 -17.23 15.91
CA ILE A 516 21.23 -18.37 16.36
C ILE A 516 21.32 -18.34 17.86
#